data_75be0b11f949847d74a36d4751c78aae
#
_entry.id   75be0b11f949847d74a36d4751c78aae
#
_cell.length_a   1.000
_cell.length_b   1.000
_cell.length_c   1.000
_cell.angle_alpha   90.00
_cell.angle_beta   90.00
_cell.angle_gamma   90.00
#
_symmetry.space_group_name_H-M   'P 1'
#
loop_
_entity.id
_entity.type
_entity.pdbx_description
1 polymer ?
#
loop_
_entity_poly.entity_id
_entity_poly.type
_entity_poly.pdbx_seq_one_letter_code
_entity_poly.pdbx_strand_id
1 'polypeptide(L)'
;RLKVILDELYENPEIIVFIDEIHTIIGAGNSSGSLDASNIFKPALARGELQCIGATTLDEYRENIEKDGALERRFQKVVVDGATPKETLIILQNLKSRYEFHHKVSYSDESLEACVTLADRYITDREFPDKAIDI
;
A
#
# COMPACT_ATOMS: atom_id res chain seq x y z
N ARG A 1 14.63 16.17 9.36
CA ARG A 1 13.71 15.21 9.99
C ARG A 1 13.96 13.78 9.48
N LEU A 2 14.05 13.53 8.16
CA LEU A 2 14.30 12.20 7.59
C LEU A 2 15.64 11.60 8.04
N LYS A 3 16.69 12.39 8.12
CA LYS A 3 18.02 11.95 8.59
C LYS A 3 17.96 11.44 10.04
N VAL A 4 17.21 12.10 10.91
CA VAL A 4 17.04 11.68 12.32
C VAL A 4 16.35 10.32 12.40
N ILE A 5 15.33 10.08 11.52
CA ILE A 5 14.66 8.77 11.43
C ILE A 5 15.64 7.69 10.99
N LEU A 6 16.48 7.98 9.99
CA LEU A 6 17.48 7.01 9.55
C LEU A 6 18.53 6.71 10.61
N ASP A 7 19.03 7.74 11.31
CA ASP A 7 19.97 7.56 12.41
C ASP A 7 19.38 6.66 13.50
N GLU A 8 18.08 6.84 13.84
CA GLU A 8 17.36 6.00 14.81
C GLU A 8 17.21 4.56 14.30
N LEU A 9 16.95 4.37 13.01
CA LEU A 9 16.83 3.03 12.40
C LEU A 9 18.18 2.30 12.36
N TYR A 10 19.27 3.00 12.16
CA TYR A 10 20.61 2.41 12.22
C TYR A 10 21.00 1.96 13.64
N GLU A 11 20.52 2.68 14.65
CA GLU A 11 20.75 2.32 16.05
C GLU A 11 19.86 1.13 16.51
N ASN A 12 18.75 0.88 15.79
CA ASN A 12 17.75 -0.15 16.14
C ASN A 12 17.45 -1.06 14.94
N PRO A 13 18.36 -1.99 14.58
CA PRO A 13 18.25 -2.82 13.39
C PRO A 13 17.09 -3.84 13.43
N GLU A 14 16.46 -4.03 14.58
CA GLU A 14 15.25 -4.86 14.74
C GLU A 14 13.96 -4.18 14.23
N ILE A 15 14.00 -2.87 13.96
CA ILE A 15 12.85 -2.13 13.45
C ILE A 15 12.64 -2.42 11.97
N ILE A 16 11.43 -2.82 11.61
CA ILE A 16 11.00 -2.95 10.22
C ILE A 16 10.19 -1.71 9.86
N VAL A 17 10.65 -0.97 8.86
CA VAL A 17 9.94 0.24 8.38
C VAL A 17 8.94 -0.16 7.32
N PHE A 18 7.69 0.25 7.48
CA PHE A 18 6.71 0.19 6.42
C PHE A 18 6.67 1.52 5.66
N ILE A 19 6.86 1.46 4.36
CA ILE A 19 6.84 2.64 3.46
C ILE A 19 5.73 2.43 2.44
N ASP A 20 4.65 3.18 2.60
CA ASP A 20 3.60 3.24 1.59
C ASP A 20 4.05 4.10 0.40
N GLU A 21 3.58 3.76 -0.79
CA GLU A 21 3.94 4.44 -2.04
C GLU A 21 5.48 4.61 -2.19
N ILE A 22 6.24 3.54 -1.93
CA ILE A 22 7.71 3.58 -1.87
C ILE A 22 8.34 4.14 -3.16
N HIS A 23 7.67 4.02 -4.29
CA HIS A 23 8.11 4.58 -5.57
C HIS A 23 8.28 6.12 -5.51
N THR A 24 7.50 6.81 -4.65
CA THR A 24 7.62 8.26 -4.47
C THR A 24 8.94 8.67 -3.85
N ILE A 25 9.53 7.81 -3.01
CA ILE A 25 10.83 8.03 -2.41
C ILE A 25 11.97 7.62 -3.35
N ILE A 26 11.77 6.55 -4.14
CA ILE A 26 12.80 5.96 -5.00
C ILE A 26 12.83 6.65 -6.36
N GLY A 27 11.67 6.92 -6.97
CA GLY A 27 11.53 7.45 -8.33
C GLY A 27 11.66 8.96 -8.49
N ALA A 28 11.81 9.69 -7.41
CA ALA A 28 11.75 11.15 -7.39
C ALA A 28 12.97 11.88 -8.00
N GLY A 29 13.51 11.37 -9.08
CA GLY A 29 14.64 11.98 -9.78
C GLY A 29 14.39 13.37 -10.39
N ASN A 30 13.13 13.84 -10.49
CA ASN A 30 12.80 15.03 -11.30
C ASN A 30 11.94 16.12 -10.62
N SER A 31 11.58 16.02 -9.34
CA SER A 31 10.81 17.05 -8.65
C SER A 31 11.56 17.63 -7.45
N SER A 32 11.63 18.95 -7.38
CA SER A 32 12.48 19.72 -6.47
C SER A 32 12.21 19.57 -4.96
N GLY A 33 11.21 18.83 -4.54
CA GLY A 33 10.88 18.60 -3.12
C GLY A 33 11.13 17.19 -2.61
N SER A 34 11.26 16.20 -3.50
CA SER A 34 11.47 14.79 -3.15
C SER A 34 12.92 14.32 -3.36
N LEU A 35 13.75 15.16 -3.98
CA LEU A 35 15.20 14.90 -4.20
C LEU A 35 15.93 14.60 -2.90
N ASP A 36 15.59 15.24 -1.81
CA ASP A 36 16.26 15.03 -0.51
C ASP A 36 15.95 13.65 0.07
N ALA A 37 14.70 13.19 -0.01
CA ALA A 37 14.30 11.89 0.51
C ALA A 37 14.93 10.75 -0.31
N SER A 38 14.86 10.83 -1.63
CA SER A 38 15.44 9.84 -2.54
C SER A 38 16.94 9.71 -2.36
N ASN A 39 17.66 10.82 -2.28
CA ASN A 39 19.11 10.82 -2.10
C ASN A 39 19.56 10.24 -0.75
N ILE A 40 18.69 10.25 0.25
CA ILE A 40 19.00 9.74 1.59
C ILE A 40 18.58 8.28 1.73
N PHE A 41 17.36 7.92 1.35
CA PHE A 41 16.81 6.58 1.55
C PHE A 41 17.29 5.56 0.53
N LYS A 42 17.39 5.94 -0.75
CA LYS A 42 17.79 5.03 -1.82
C LYS A 42 19.14 4.36 -1.58
N PRO A 43 20.20 5.07 -1.17
CA PRO A 43 21.48 4.43 -0.82
C PRO A 43 21.37 3.46 0.35
N ALA A 44 20.62 3.80 1.39
CA ALA A 44 20.44 2.95 2.57
C ALA A 44 19.69 1.65 2.23
N LEU A 45 18.64 1.75 1.43
CA LEU A 45 17.88 0.60 0.92
C LEU A 45 18.74 -0.26 -0.02
N ALA A 46 19.49 0.36 -0.94
CA ALA A 46 20.36 -0.34 -1.87
C ALA A 46 21.53 -1.08 -1.19
N ARG A 47 22.02 -0.59 -0.06
CA ARG A 47 23.04 -1.28 0.75
C ARG A 47 22.46 -2.34 1.68
N GLY A 48 21.12 -2.39 1.86
CA GLY A 48 20.46 -3.31 2.78
C GLY A 48 20.71 -2.96 4.26
N GLU A 49 20.91 -1.70 4.56
CA GLU A 49 21.15 -1.20 5.92
C GLU A 49 19.84 -1.04 6.70
N LEU A 50 18.70 -1.11 6.01
CA LEU A 50 17.36 -0.97 6.58
C LEU A 50 16.52 -2.20 6.26
N GLN A 51 15.77 -2.68 7.26
CA GLN A 51 14.69 -3.62 7.03
C GLN A 51 13.43 -2.84 6.65
N CYS A 52 12.90 -3.11 5.46
CA CYS A 52 11.80 -2.33 4.91
C CYS A 52 10.76 -3.22 4.22
N ILE A 53 9.50 -2.90 4.46
CA ILE A 53 8.36 -3.38 3.68
C ILE A 53 7.84 -2.17 2.88
N GLY A 54 7.97 -2.22 1.55
CA GLY A 54 7.46 -1.18 0.67
C GLY A 54 6.16 -1.61 0.00
N ALA A 55 5.16 -0.74 -0.01
CA ALA A 55 3.94 -0.93 -0.79
C ALA A 55 3.97 -0.03 -2.03
N THR A 56 3.51 -0.56 -3.17
CA THR A 56 3.43 0.19 -4.43
C THR A 56 2.53 -0.57 -5.43
N THR A 57 2.18 0.05 -6.54
CA THR A 57 1.49 -0.63 -7.64
C THR A 57 2.49 -1.46 -8.46
N LEU A 58 1.97 -2.43 -9.25
CA LEU A 58 2.82 -3.24 -10.12
C LEU A 58 3.50 -2.41 -11.23
N ASP A 59 2.83 -1.39 -11.73
CA ASP A 59 3.37 -0.55 -12.78
C ASP A 59 4.47 0.36 -12.24
N GLU A 60 4.27 0.98 -11.08
CA GLU A 60 5.29 1.78 -10.41
C GLU A 60 6.49 0.93 -9.97
N TYR A 61 6.26 -0.33 -9.54
CA TYR A 61 7.32 -1.28 -9.24
C TYR A 61 8.19 -1.53 -10.48
N ARG A 62 7.59 -1.84 -11.62
CA ARG A 62 8.30 -2.08 -12.88
C ARG A 62 9.09 -0.86 -13.33
N GLU A 63 8.53 0.33 -13.15
CA GLU A 63 9.15 1.57 -13.61
C GLU A 63 10.29 2.03 -12.71
N ASN A 64 10.13 1.95 -11.40
CA ASN A 64 11.01 2.61 -10.45
C ASN A 64 11.94 1.65 -9.68
N ILE A 65 11.58 0.36 -9.53
CA ILE A 65 12.35 -0.60 -8.73
C ILE A 65 13.00 -1.65 -9.62
N GLU A 66 12.25 -2.29 -10.50
CA GLU A 66 12.74 -3.39 -11.35
C GLU A 66 13.81 -2.93 -12.34
N LYS A 67 13.75 -1.68 -12.81
CA LYS A 67 14.78 -1.08 -13.68
C LYS A 67 16.07 -0.69 -12.94
N ASP A 68 16.03 -0.60 -11.63
CA ASP A 68 17.20 -0.28 -10.80
C ASP A 68 17.81 -1.56 -10.22
N GLY A 69 18.86 -2.07 -10.86
CA GLY A 69 19.49 -3.34 -10.46
C GLY A 69 20.07 -3.35 -9.04
N ALA A 70 20.26 -2.20 -8.39
CA ALA A 70 20.69 -2.16 -7.00
C ALA A 70 19.50 -2.41 -6.05
N LEU A 71 18.32 -1.89 -6.38
CA LEU A 71 17.09 -2.08 -5.62
C LEU A 71 16.45 -3.44 -5.91
N GLU A 72 16.41 -3.86 -7.16
CA GLU A 72 15.85 -5.16 -7.57
C GLU A 72 16.44 -6.33 -6.77
N ARG A 73 17.77 -6.29 -6.53
CA ARG A 73 18.47 -7.32 -5.75
C ARG A 73 18.19 -7.28 -4.25
N ARG A 74 17.52 -6.24 -3.76
CA ARG A 74 17.28 -6.03 -2.32
C ARG A 74 15.83 -6.20 -1.94
N PHE A 75 14.91 -6.04 -2.90
CA PHE A 75 13.49 -6.20 -2.67
C PHE A 75 12.97 -7.52 -3.25
N GLN A 76 12.38 -8.32 -2.39
CA GLN A 76 11.61 -9.48 -2.82
C GLN A 76 10.18 -9.03 -3.12
N LYS A 77 9.75 -9.20 -4.38
CA LYS A 77 8.38 -8.88 -4.78
C LYS A 77 7.39 -9.88 -4.17
N VAL A 78 6.37 -9.36 -3.51
CA VAL A 78 5.20 -10.10 -3.03
C VAL A 78 3.98 -9.49 -3.70
N VAL A 79 3.30 -10.25 -4.54
CA VAL A 79 2.07 -9.80 -5.19
C VAL A 79 0.91 -10.02 -4.22
N VAL A 80 0.12 -8.98 -4.01
CA VAL A 80 -1.11 -9.03 -3.21
C VAL A 80 -2.28 -8.87 -4.18
N ASP A 81 -3.02 -9.95 -4.41
CA ASP A 81 -4.20 -9.92 -5.27
C ASP A 81 -5.38 -9.26 -4.55
N GLY A 82 -6.31 -8.70 -5.31
CA GLY A 82 -7.57 -8.18 -4.77
C GLY A 82 -8.38 -9.28 -4.08
N ALA A 83 -9.19 -8.90 -3.11
CA ALA A 83 -10.08 -9.84 -2.44
C ALA A 83 -11.13 -10.40 -3.43
N THR A 84 -11.54 -11.64 -3.21
CA THR A 84 -12.66 -12.23 -3.96
C THR A 84 -14.00 -11.61 -3.50
N PRO A 85 -15.08 -11.69 -4.30
CA PRO A 85 -16.41 -11.23 -3.86
C PRO A 85 -16.86 -11.84 -2.53
N LYS A 86 -16.54 -13.12 -2.28
CA LYS A 86 -16.87 -13.80 -1.02
C LYS A 86 -16.10 -13.25 0.17
N GLU A 87 -14.80 -13.04 0.01
CA GLU A 87 -13.95 -12.43 1.03
C GLU A 87 -14.35 -10.99 1.29
N THR A 88 -14.72 -10.25 0.24
CA THR A 88 -15.21 -8.88 0.35
C THR A 88 -16.49 -8.82 1.18
N LEU A 89 -17.43 -9.73 0.99
CA LEU A 89 -18.64 -9.79 1.83
C LEU A 89 -18.30 -9.98 3.31
N ILE A 90 -17.36 -10.87 3.62
CA ILE A 90 -16.88 -11.08 4.99
C ILE A 90 -16.23 -9.81 5.55
N ILE A 91 -15.44 -9.11 4.74
CA ILE A 91 -14.82 -7.84 5.12
C ILE A 91 -15.90 -6.80 5.45
N LEU A 92 -16.92 -6.63 4.58
CA LEU A 92 -18.02 -5.70 4.81
C LEU A 92 -18.80 -6.04 6.10
N GLN A 93 -19.09 -7.32 6.33
CA GLN A 93 -19.73 -7.78 7.56
C GLN A 93 -18.91 -7.43 8.82
N ASN A 94 -17.61 -7.58 8.77
CA ASN A 94 -16.71 -7.22 9.87
C ASN A 94 -16.60 -5.70 10.08
N LEU A 95 -16.72 -4.91 9.03
CA LEU A 95 -16.71 -3.45 9.11
C LEU A 95 -18.06 -2.85 9.50
N LYS A 96 -19.16 -3.56 9.24
CA LYS A 96 -20.56 -3.13 9.41
C LYS A 96 -20.77 -2.34 10.70
N SER A 97 -20.44 -2.92 11.84
CA SER A 97 -20.69 -2.30 13.15
C SER A 97 -19.97 -0.96 13.34
N ARG A 98 -18.77 -0.80 12.76
CA ARG A 98 -18.01 0.47 12.83
C ARG A 98 -18.67 1.56 11.98
N TYR A 99 -19.12 1.22 10.79
CA TYR A 99 -19.82 2.14 9.89
C TYR A 99 -21.18 2.53 10.46
N GLU A 100 -21.96 1.55 10.96
CA GLU A 100 -23.24 1.80 11.63
C GLU A 100 -23.10 2.76 12.83
N PHE A 101 -22.08 2.53 13.66
CA PHE A 101 -21.80 3.41 14.80
C PHE A 101 -21.41 4.83 14.37
N HIS A 102 -20.53 4.95 13.37
CA HIS A 102 -20.03 6.24 12.91
C HIS A 102 -21.12 7.06 12.20
N HIS A 103 -21.87 6.44 11.31
CA HIS A 103 -22.89 7.11 10.50
C HIS A 103 -24.29 7.10 11.12
N LYS A 104 -24.48 6.40 12.25
CA LYS A 104 -25.77 6.25 12.95
C LYS A 104 -26.88 5.71 12.05
N VAL A 105 -26.56 4.71 11.26
CA VAL A 105 -27.45 3.98 10.34
C VAL A 105 -27.34 2.50 10.63
N SER A 106 -28.23 1.70 10.03
CA SER A 106 -28.17 0.23 10.06
C SER A 106 -28.10 -0.30 8.63
N TYR A 107 -27.25 -1.28 8.39
CA TYR A 107 -27.14 -1.98 7.11
C TYR A 107 -27.80 -3.36 7.26
N SER A 108 -28.64 -3.74 6.32
CA SER A 108 -29.10 -5.13 6.24
C SER A 108 -28.06 -6.01 5.55
N ASP A 109 -28.13 -7.31 5.77
CA ASP A 109 -27.19 -8.23 5.13
C ASP A 109 -27.41 -8.26 3.60
N GLU A 110 -28.67 -8.12 3.16
CA GLU A 110 -29.00 -7.98 1.74
C GLU A 110 -28.37 -6.74 1.11
N SER A 111 -28.27 -5.62 1.85
CA SER A 111 -27.60 -4.43 1.35
C SER A 111 -26.11 -4.64 1.16
N LEU A 112 -25.44 -5.36 2.05
CA LEU A 112 -24.01 -5.70 1.91
C LEU A 112 -23.77 -6.65 0.72
N GLU A 113 -24.63 -7.64 0.53
CA GLU A 113 -24.59 -8.52 -0.65
C GLU A 113 -24.81 -7.73 -1.95
N ALA A 114 -25.74 -6.75 -1.93
CA ALA A 114 -25.97 -5.88 -3.07
C ALA A 114 -24.75 -5.00 -3.39
N CYS A 115 -24.09 -4.43 -2.38
CA CYS A 115 -22.83 -3.67 -2.57
C CYS A 115 -21.79 -4.52 -3.31
N VAL A 116 -21.54 -5.76 -2.89
CA VAL A 116 -20.57 -6.64 -3.55
C VAL A 116 -21.02 -6.97 -4.98
N THR A 117 -22.28 -7.38 -5.16
CA THR A 117 -22.78 -7.83 -6.47
C THR A 117 -22.82 -6.69 -7.49
N LEU A 118 -23.25 -5.49 -7.07
CA LEU A 118 -23.32 -4.33 -7.95
C LEU A 118 -21.92 -3.76 -8.24
N ALA A 119 -21.03 -3.74 -7.26
CA ALA A 119 -19.65 -3.36 -7.48
C ALA A 119 -18.96 -4.28 -8.48
N ASP A 120 -19.14 -5.60 -8.36
CA ASP A 120 -18.55 -6.56 -9.29
C ASP A 120 -19.06 -6.35 -10.72
N ARG A 121 -20.34 -6.05 -10.87
CA ARG A 121 -20.98 -5.92 -12.17
C ARG A 121 -20.70 -4.59 -12.87
N TYR A 122 -20.61 -3.49 -12.12
CA TYR A 122 -20.64 -2.14 -12.71
C TYR A 122 -19.36 -1.34 -12.49
N ILE A 123 -18.49 -1.73 -11.54
CA ILE A 123 -17.23 -1.04 -11.27
C ILE A 123 -16.08 -1.93 -11.76
N THR A 124 -15.52 -1.57 -12.93
CA THR A 124 -14.48 -2.35 -13.61
C THR A 124 -13.08 -1.75 -13.51
N ASP A 125 -12.98 -0.52 -13.05
CA ASP A 125 -11.74 0.26 -12.94
C ASP A 125 -11.11 0.21 -11.54
N ARG A 126 -11.70 -0.56 -10.61
CA ARG A 126 -11.22 -0.73 -9.24
C ARG A 126 -11.30 -2.19 -8.80
N GLU A 127 -10.46 -2.53 -7.83
CA GLU A 127 -10.40 -3.86 -7.25
C GLU A 127 -11.23 -3.96 -5.96
N PHE A 128 -11.58 -5.19 -5.60
CA PHE A 128 -12.10 -5.50 -4.29
C PHE A 128 -10.99 -5.48 -3.22
N PRO A 129 -11.29 -5.10 -1.96
CA PRO A 129 -12.64 -4.81 -1.42
C PRO A 129 -13.09 -3.36 -1.64
N ASP A 130 -12.22 -2.45 -2.05
CA ASP A 130 -12.43 -1.00 -2.04
C ASP A 130 -13.68 -0.59 -2.85
N LYS A 131 -13.84 -1.15 -4.05
CA LYS A 131 -14.99 -0.84 -4.90
C LYS A 131 -16.36 -1.18 -4.29
N ALA A 132 -16.41 -2.10 -3.31
CA ALA A 132 -17.64 -2.43 -2.60
C ALA A 132 -17.81 -1.63 -1.30
N ILE A 133 -16.73 -1.13 -0.74
CA ILE A 133 -16.74 -0.26 0.45
C ILE A 133 -17.21 1.15 0.08
N ASP A 134 -16.86 1.61 -1.12
CA ASP A 134 -17.15 2.96 -1.61
C ASP A 134 -18.64 3.16 -2.03
N ILE A 135 -19.42 2.08 -2.23
CA ILE A 135 -20.84 2.13 -2.54
C ILE A 135 -21.68 2.34 -1.27
#